data_87f135faf5c77acc7c14b3dff425189d
#
_entry.id   87f135faf5c77acc7c14b3dff425189d
#
_cell.length_a   1.000
_cell.length_b   1.000
_cell.length_c   1.000
_cell.angle_alpha   90.00
_cell.angle_beta   90.00
_cell.angle_gamma   90.00
#
_symmetry.space_group_name_H-M   'P 1'
#
loop_
_entity.id
_entity.type
_entity.pdbx_description
1 polymer ?
#
loop_
_entity_poly.entity_id
_entity_poly.type
_entity_poly.pdbx_seq_one_letter_code
_entity_poly.pdbx_strand_id
1 'polypeptide(L)'
;MKKLHLPDGGLKIEFGFRPQLRIIAYVSTKKGDEERGPMVRISPTDARLRLLTAGELAWVEGPRRNELAVVVIDESVPDGSVIVRDIAGVAVSERVVVTKPDLDSPIPRPPVG
;
A
#
# COMPACT_ATOMS: atom_id res chain seq x y z
N MET A 1 -0.35 -32.87 -2.15
CA MET A 1 -0.35 -32.69 -1.89
C MET A 1 -0.06 -32.46 -1.72
N LYS A 2 -0.07 -32.23 -1.95
CA LYS A 2 0.04 -31.82 -1.76
C LYS A 2 0.33 -31.27 -1.61
N LYS A 3 0.36 -30.95 -1.65
CA LYS A 3 0.52 -30.29 -1.37
C LYS A 3 0.93 -29.74 -1.23
N LEU A 4 0.96 -29.51 -1.33
CA LEU A 4 1.27 -28.94 -1.07
C LEU A 4 1.74 -28.60 -1.01
N HIS A 5 1.68 -28.59 -1.15
CA HIS A 5 1.97 -28.21 -0.92
C HIS A 5 2.35 -27.64 -0.94
N LEU A 6 2.42 -27.48 -1.04
CA LEU A 6 2.64 -26.92 -1.02
C LEU A 6 3.17 -26.64 -1.15
N PRO A 7 3.36 -26.84 -1.24
CA PRO A 7 3.67 -26.37 -1.36
C PRO A 7 4.09 -25.96 -1.63
N ASP A 8 4.05 -25.81 -2.01
CA ASP A 8 4.20 -25.32 -2.23
C ASP A 8 4.22 -24.76 -2.34
N GLY A 9 4.10 -24.57 -2.54
CA GLY A 9 3.88 -23.95 -2.53
C GLY A 9 4.03 -23.00 -2.03
N GLY A 10 3.92 -22.93 -1.35
CA GLY A 10 3.78 -21.89 -0.56
C GLY A 10 4.71 -20.87 -0.80
N LEU A 11 5.75 -20.96 -1.06
CA LEU A 11 6.62 -20.08 -1.22
C LEU A 11 6.35 -19.22 -2.27
N LYS A 12 6.00 -19.57 -3.24
CA LYS A 12 5.82 -18.73 -4.18
C LYS A 12 4.86 -17.85 -3.82
N ILE A 13 4.13 -18.16 -3.00
CA ILE A 13 3.18 -17.33 -2.60
C ILE A 13 3.78 -16.13 -2.16
N GLU A 14 4.88 -16.15 -1.55
CA GLU A 14 5.44 -15.00 -1.11
C GLU A 14 5.79 -14.10 -2.15
N PHE A 15 6.19 -14.51 -3.29
CA PHE A 15 6.50 -13.60 -4.30
C PHE A 15 5.27 -13.04 -4.88
N GLY A 16 4.24 -13.77 -5.00
CA GLY A 16 3.07 -13.27 -5.65
C GLY A 16 2.04 -12.74 -4.70
N PHE A 17 2.31 -12.86 -3.41
CA PHE A 17 1.31 -12.51 -2.46
C PHE A 17 1.24 -11.02 -2.28
N ARG A 18 0.18 -10.42 -2.66
CA ARG A 18 -0.01 -8.98 -2.53
C ARG A 18 -1.43 -8.76 -2.03
N PRO A 19 -1.64 -8.98 -0.75
CA PRO A 19 -2.99 -8.88 -0.21
C PRO A 19 -3.51 -7.47 -0.35
N GLN A 20 -4.76 -7.37 -0.70
CA GLN A 20 -5.40 -6.09 -0.84
C GLN A 20 -5.83 -5.58 0.52
N LEU A 21 -5.86 -4.27 0.65
CA LEU A 21 -6.29 -3.61 1.86
C LEU A 21 -7.53 -2.79 1.52
N ARG A 22 -8.47 -2.76 2.45
CA ARG A 22 -9.71 -2.05 2.21
C ARG A 22 -9.61 -0.64 2.73
N ILE A 23 -10.07 0.30 1.97
CA ILE A 23 -10.08 1.69 2.39
C ILE A 23 -11.29 1.89 3.29
N ILE A 24 -11.05 2.27 4.54
CA ILE A 24 -12.13 2.47 5.49
C ILE A 24 -12.42 3.94 5.74
N ALA A 25 -11.55 4.81 5.29
CA ALA A 25 -11.80 6.25 5.42
C ALA A 25 -10.95 7.00 4.41
N TYR A 26 -11.45 8.10 3.94
CA TYR A 26 -10.76 8.94 2.99
C TYR A 26 -10.73 10.36 3.55
N VAL A 27 -9.55 10.96 3.55
CA VAL A 27 -9.37 12.30 4.07
C VAL A 27 -8.85 13.19 2.95
N SER A 28 -9.36 14.39 2.84
CA SER A 28 -8.86 15.35 1.85
C SER A 28 -8.18 16.48 2.58
N THR A 29 -7.07 16.94 2.03
CA THR A 29 -6.40 18.09 2.58
C THR A 29 -7.26 19.34 2.38
N LYS A 30 -7.37 20.15 3.41
CA LYS A 30 -8.10 21.38 3.33
C LYS A 30 -7.14 22.54 3.47
N LYS A 31 -7.59 23.69 3.02
CA LYS A 31 -6.76 24.86 3.12
C LYS A 31 -6.40 25.09 4.57
N GLY A 32 -5.16 25.31 4.83
CA GLY A 32 -4.69 25.53 6.20
C GLY A 32 -4.18 24.31 6.92
N ASP A 33 -4.41 23.12 6.36
CA ASP A 33 -3.89 21.93 7.01
C ASP A 33 -2.38 21.92 6.91
N GLU A 34 -1.72 21.48 7.98
CA GLU A 34 -0.28 21.40 7.97
C GLU A 34 0.17 20.18 7.20
N GLU A 35 -0.52 19.09 7.34
CA GLU A 35 -0.14 17.88 6.65
C GLU A 35 -0.97 17.77 5.40
N ARG A 36 -0.33 17.53 4.29
CA ARG A 36 -1.03 17.48 3.04
C ARG A 36 -0.38 16.51 2.09
N GLY A 37 -1.07 16.20 1.02
CA GLY A 37 -0.57 15.31 -0.02
C GLY A 37 -0.91 13.87 0.24
N PRO A 38 -0.56 13.01 -0.70
CA PRO A 38 -0.93 11.59 -0.60
C PRO A 38 -0.34 10.90 0.61
N MET A 39 -1.17 10.20 1.34
CA MET A 39 -0.77 9.50 2.55
C MET A 39 -1.57 8.20 2.65
N VAL A 40 -0.94 7.15 3.15
CA VAL A 40 -1.62 5.91 3.48
C VAL A 40 -1.31 5.56 4.92
N ARG A 41 -2.38 5.42 5.73
CA ARG A 41 -2.23 5.08 7.13
C ARG A 41 -2.57 3.61 7.29
N ILE A 42 -1.68 2.85 7.87
CA ILE A 42 -1.72 1.40 7.81
C ILE A 42 -1.34 0.83 9.17
N SER A 43 -1.84 -0.35 9.47
CA SER A 43 -1.53 -0.98 10.76
C SER A 43 -0.07 -1.41 10.82
N PRO A 44 0.47 -1.57 12.03
CA PRO A 44 1.85 -2.03 12.15
C PRO A 44 2.05 -3.42 11.55
N THR A 45 1.08 -4.30 11.69
CA THR A 45 1.18 -5.64 11.13
C THR A 45 1.27 -5.59 9.61
N ASP A 46 0.38 -4.84 8.99
CA ASP A 46 0.37 -4.76 7.54
C ASP A 46 1.60 -4.04 7.02
N ALA A 47 2.09 -3.04 7.74
CA ALA A 47 3.31 -2.35 7.33
C ALA A 47 4.50 -3.29 7.38
N ARG A 48 4.58 -4.11 8.43
CA ARG A 48 5.68 -5.03 8.57
C ARG A 48 5.68 -6.08 7.49
N LEU A 49 4.51 -6.60 7.16
CA LEU A 49 4.42 -7.61 6.11
C LEU A 49 4.86 -7.07 4.76
N ARG A 50 4.77 -5.78 4.56
CA ARG A 50 5.13 -5.15 3.29
C ARG A 50 6.45 -4.42 3.36
N LEU A 51 7.15 -4.53 4.49
CA LEU A 51 8.44 -3.89 4.68
C LEU A 51 8.36 -2.38 4.52
N LEU A 52 7.28 -1.80 5.01
CA LEU A 52 7.08 -0.36 4.91
C LEU A 52 7.57 0.32 6.18
N THR A 53 8.16 1.48 6.01
CA THR A 53 8.69 2.27 7.12
C THR A 53 7.92 3.59 7.21
N ALA A 54 7.58 3.99 8.41
CA ALA A 54 6.86 5.24 8.61
C ALA A 54 7.66 6.40 8.05
N GLY A 55 6.98 7.28 7.35
CA GLY A 55 7.61 8.47 6.77
C GLY A 55 8.17 8.25 5.39
N GLU A 56 8.27 7.03 4.94
CA GLU A 56 8.77 6.77 3.59
C GLU A 56 7.60 6.64 2.64
N LEU A 57 7.91 6.53 1.37
CA LEU A 57 6.87 6.45 0.36
C LEU A 57 6.50 5.00 0.06
N ALA A 58 5.26 4.77 -0.28
CA ALA A 58 4.80 3.48 -0.76
C ALA A 58 3.91 3.72 -1.96
N TRP A 59 3.83 2.73 -2.84
CA TRP A 59 2.88 2.78 -3.93
C TRP A 59 1.52 2.34 -3.40
N VAL A 60 0.48 3.09 -3.73
CA VAL A 60 -0.88 2.69 -3.47
C VAL A 60 -1.47 2.40 -4.83
N GLU A 61 -1.74 1.13 -5.10
CA GLU A 61 -2.21 0.70 -6.41
C GLU A 61 -3.71 0.51 -6.31
N GLY A 62 -4.43 1.42 -6.87
CA GLY A 62 -5.89 1.40 -6.83
C GLY A 62 -6.47 0.85 -8.11
N PRO A 63 -7.78 0.80 -8.20
CA PRO A 63 -8.43 0.24 -9.37
C PRO A 63 -8.25 1.08 -10.63
N ARG A 64 -7.94 2.34 -10.49
CA ARG A 64 -7.85 3.22 -11.67
C ARG A 64 -6.48 3.77 -11.92
N ARG A 65 -5.67 3.88 -10.87
CA ARG A 65 -4.34 4.45 -11.03
C ARG A 65 -3.51 4.15 -9.81
N ASN A 66 -2.23 4.38 -9.91
CA ASN A 66 -1.30 4.19 -8.81
C ASN A 66 -0.79 5.54 -8.34
N GLU A 67 -0.51 5.64 -7.07
CA GLU A 67 -0.06 6.89 -6.50
C GLU A 67 1.01 6.62 -5.45
N LEU A 68 2.02 7.46 -5.36
CA LEU A 68 2.97 7.34 -4.26
C LEU A 68 2.42 8.11 -3.08
N ALA A 69 2.52 7.54 -1.91
CA ALA A 69 1.97 8.12 -0.70
C ALA A 69 2.92 7.93 0.47
N VAL A 70 2.90 8.88 1.39
CA VAL A 70 3.71 8.77 2.60
C VAL A 70 3.04 7.76 3.52
N VAL A 71 3.85 6.90 4.12
CA VAL A 71 3.35 5.87 5.01
C VAL A 71 3.24 6.41 6.43
N VAL A 72 2.08 6.23 7.04
CA VAL A 72 1.86 6.52 8.45
C VAL A 72 1.44 5.21 9.10
N ILE A 73 2.15 4.78 10.12
CA ILE A 73 1.83 3.54 10.80
C ILE A 73 1.00 3.87 12.03
N ASP A 74 -0.16 3.26 12.16
CA ASP A 74 -1.11 3.63 13.19
C ASP A 74 -1.76 2.38 13.76
N GLU A 75 -1.55 2.16 15.05
CA GLU A 75 -2.09 0.99 15.70
C GLU A 75 -3.59 0.96 15.75
N SER A 76 -4.24 2.10 15.59
CA SER A 76 -5.69 2.12 15.63
C SER A 76 -6.33 1.70 14.30
N VAL A 77 -5.54 1.53 13.26
CA VAL A 77 -6.08 1.07 11.98
C VAL A 77 -6.17 -0.45 12.04
N PRO A 78 -7.33 -1.03 11.78
CA PRO A 78 -7.45 -2.49 11.85
C PRO A 78 -6.62 -3.16 10.76
N ASP A 79 -6.10 -4.34 11.05
CA ASP A 79 -5.37 -5.11 10.05
C ASP A 79 -6.30 -5.36 8.86
N GLY A 80 -5.76 -5.32 7.69
CA GLY A 80 -6.54 -5.51 6.46
C GLY A 80 -7.15 -4.22 5.95
N SER A 81 -6.95 -3.11 6.63
CA SER A 81 -7.58 -1.84 6.28
C SER A 81 -6.55 -0.73 6.17
N VAL A 82 -6.92 0.34 5.49
CA VAL A 82 -6.10 1.55 5.42
C VAL A 82 -6.98 2.77 5.43
N ILE A 83 -6.41 3.89 5.85
CA ILE A 83 -7.03 5.19 5.71
C ILE A 83 -6.13 5.94 4.74
N VAL A 84 -6.70 6.60 3.76
CA VAL A 84 -5.91 7.31 2.76
C VAL A 84 -6.24 8.79 2.76
N ARG A 85 -5.27 9.59 2.34
CA ARG A 85 -5.47 11.03 2.20
C ARG A 85 -4.97 11.44 0.81
N ASP A 86 -5.77 12.20 0.12
CA ASP A 86 -5.39 12.82 -1.18
C ASP A 86 -4.89 11.80 -2.21
N ILE A 87 -5.54 10.66 -2.29
CA ILE A 87 -5.21 9.66 -3.29
C ILE A 87 -6.31 9.69 -4.35
N ALA A 88 -5.95 10.13 -5.54
CA ALA A 88 -6.94 10.24 -6.60
C ALA A 88 -7.37 8.88 -7.09
N GLY A 89 -8.60 8.77 -7.49
CA GLY A 89 -9.07 7.55 -8.16
C GLY A 89 -9.47 6.42 -7.24
N VAL A 90 -9.59 6.66 -5.94
CA VAL A 90 -10.02 5.62 -5.02
C VAL A 90 -11.16 6.13 -4.15
N ALA A 91 -11.92 5.23 -3.60
CA ALA A 91 -13.05 5.58 -2.75
C ALA A 91 -13.12 4.62 -1.57
N VAL A 92 -13.86 5.05 -0.55
CA VAL A 92 -14.07 4.22 0.63
C VAL A 92 -14.71 2.91 0.19
N SER A 93 -14.29 1.84 0.79
CA SER A 93 -14.71 0.47 0.55
C SER A 93 -14.02 -0.18 -0.64
N GLU A 94 -13.30 0.56 -1.44
CA GLU A 94 -12.52 -0.06 -2.50
C GLU A 94 -11.24 -0.63 -1.91
N ARG A 95 -10.58 -1.46 -2.67
CA ARG A 95 -9.39 -2.14 -2.22
C ARG A 95 -8.19 -1.65 -2.98
N VAL A 96 -7.07 -1.60 -2.28
CA VAL A 96 -5.81 -1.16 -2.87
C VAL A 96 -4.72 -2.13 -2.48
N VAL A 97 -3.65 -2.12 -3.25
CA VAL A 97 -2.46 -2.88 -2.89
C VAL A 97 -1.41 -1.85 -2.53
N VAL A 98 -0.76 -2.03 -1.38
CA VAL A 98 0.25 -1.09 -0.92
C VAL A 98 1.59 -1.80 -0.93
N THR A 99 2.54 -1.28 -1.67
CA THR A 99 3.83 -1.95 -1.84
C THR A 99 4.98 -0.99 -1.67
N LYS A 100 6.09 -1.54 -1.27
CA LYS A 100 7.30 -0.76 -1.12
C LYS A 100 7.88 -0.49 -2.50
N PRO A 101 8.26 0.73 -2.80
CA PRO A 101 8.87 1.01 -4.08
C PRO A 101 10.22 0.30 -4.17
N ASP A 102 10.54 -0.18 -5.35
CA ASP A 102 11.80 -0.86 -5.55
C ASP A 102 12.81 0.16 -6.00
N LEU A 103 13.35 0.90 -5.06
CA LEU A 103 14.27 1.96 -5.40
C LEU A 103 15.68 1.50 -5.68
N ASP A 104 15.97 0.27 -5.36
CA ASP A 104 17.30 -0.22 -5.64
C ASP A 104 17.40 -0.85 -7.00
N SER A 105 16.30 -1.04 -7.64
CA SER A 105 16.30 -1.71 -8.90
C SER A 105 16.60 -0.71 -9.98
N PRO A 106 17.34 -1.08 -10.91
CA PRO A 106 17.62 -0.19 -11.98
C PRO A 106 16.47 -0.13 -12.85
N ILE A 107 15.48 -0.10 -12.51
CA ILE A 107 14.37 -0.08 -13.24
C ILE A 107 14.15 0.67 -14.06
N PRO A 108 13.93 0.61 -14.69
CA PRO A 108 13.77 1.14 -15.64
C PRO A 108 12.67 1.77 -15.83
N ARG A 109 12.41 2.35 -15.73
CA ARG A 109 11.45 2.99 -15.92
C ARG A 109 11.26 3.02 -17.24
N PRO A 110 10.41 3.18 -17.62
CA PRO A 110 10.00 3.17 -18.83
C PRO A 110 10.77 4.03 -19.51
N PRO A 111 11.06 3.80 -20.38
CA PRO A 111 11.83 4.41 -21.02
C PRO A 111 11.38 5.53 -21.16
N VAL A 112 11.28 6.02 -20.85
CA VAL A 112 10.92 6.94 -20.93
C VAL A 112 11.03 7.35 -21.79
N GLY A 113 10.95 7.36 -21.82
CA GLY A 113 11.01 7.98 -22.70
C GLY A 113 10.98 7.21 -22.89
#